data_00168a0428995267368f19d733965592
#
_entry.id   00168a0428995267368f19d733965592
#
_cell.length_a   1.000
_cell.length_b   1.000
_cell.length_c   1.000
_cell.angle_alpha   90.00
_cell.angle_beta   90.00
_cell.angle_gamma   90.00
#
_symmetry.space_group_name_H-M   'P 1'
#
loop_
_entity.id
_entity.type
_entity.pdbx_description
1 polymer ?
#
loop_
_entity_poly.entity_id
_entity_poly.type
_entity_poly.pdbx_seq_one_letter_code
_entity_poly.pdbx_strand_id
1 'polypeptide(L)'
;MTPALIRGPRASQDTVRALVEGLAHDAGRSGFELEPSQRQAARRLATLGAQVTGRRRTLSRKTPRSLYLHGPVGRGKTWLMDSFYGRLDARKRRVHFHDFFRKLHSGTHGFDAGNGTAIQQSVDALLADIDVLFFDEFHVHDVGDGMFMARLLRSAAQRRIPLVVTSNYAPDDLLPNPLWHEHFLPTIEAIKEMMDIVEINGPSDFRRFPAAGTSPSAGFEAFRSGRIVSPGTARQLGRLGLFRPQPAQSRVLSPTTQPIVVKNSDPDLLWVAFGELCGGLTSTSDFLALAETFKTWIIDDVPSPADGDPASAPAWQRFSNVVDVLYDQDITLFLIGAGPLDWDLEAPGSVLPVDLARIASRLSLLGRSDADEALAREGAAGS
;
A
#
# COMPACT_ATOMS: atom_id res chain seq x y z
N MET A 1 30.76 -15.49 -41.54
CA MET A 1 29.59 -15.93 -40.71
C MET A 1 30.11 -16.57 -39.44
N THR A 2 30.15 -15.83 -38.36
CA THR A 2 30.60 -16.33 -37.04
C THR A 2 29.41 -17.01 -36.35
N PRO A 3 29.51 -18.25 -35.88
CA PRO A 3 28.37 -18.91 -35.24
C PRO A 3 28.06 -18.25 -33.88
N ALA A 4 26.79 -17.91 -33.69
CA ALA A 4 26.29 -17.45 -32.42
C ALA A 4 26.48 -18.52 -31.34
N LEU A 5 27.33 -18.24 -30.38
CA LEU A 5 27.55 -19.10 -29.20
C LEU A 5 26.21 -19.25 -28.45
N ILE A 6 25.61 -20.43 -28.53
CA ILE A 6 24.51 -20.88 -27.67
C ILE A 6 25.05 -20.90 -26.25
N ARG A 7 24.80 -19.87 -25.50
CA ARG A 7 25.10 -19.83 -24.05
C ARG A 7 24.18 -20.85 -23.34
N GLY A 8 24.76 -21.98 -22.93
CA GLY A 8 24.08 -23.07 -22.29
C GLY A 8 23.64 -22.78 -20.83
N PRO A 9 23.19 -23.80 -20.09
CA PRO A 9 22.64 -23.70 -18.71
C PRO A 9 23.53 -22.96 -17.73
N ARG A 10 24.85 -22.94 -17.91
CA ARG A 10 25.81 -22.22 -17.05
C ARG A 10 25.62 -20.70 -17.06
N ALA A 11 25.37 -20.09 -18.21
CA ALA A 11 25.17 -18.63 -18.30
C ALA A 11 23.89 -18.16 -17.59
N SER A 12 22.86 -19.02 -17.50
CA SER A 12 21.66 -18.75 -16.71
C SER A 12 21.92 -18.83 -15.21
N GLN A 13 22.71 -19.80 -14.76
CA GLN A 13 23.12 -19.97 -13.37
C GLN A 13 24.00 -18.82 -12.87
N ASP A 14 24.95 -18.36 -13.70
CA ASP A 14 25.79 -17.21 -13.38
C ASP A 14 24.95 -15.93 -13.23
N THR A 15 23.94 -15.73 -14.08
CA THR A 15 23.02 -14.59 -13.97
C THR A 15 22.20 -14.66 -12.69
N VAL A 16 21.66 -15.83 -12.33
CA VAL A 16 20.92 -16.03 -11.08
C VAL A 16 21.82 -15.71 -9.87
N ARG A 17 23.04 -16.25 -9.86
CA ARG A 17 23.98 -15.99 -8.77
C ARG A 17 24.30 -14.51 -8.63
N ALA A 18 24.63 -13.83 -9.73
CA ALA A 18 24.93 -12.40 -9.71
C ALA A 18 23.76 -11.55 -9.22
N LEU A 19 22.52 -11.88 -9.57
CA LEU A 19 21.34 -11.20 -9.08
C LEU A 19 21.12 -11.44 -7.58
N VAL A 20 21.27 -12.67 -7.10
CA VAL A 20 21.14 -13.00 -5.67
C VAL A 20 22.21 -12.29 -4.84
N GLU A 21 23.47 -12.34 -5.27
CA GLU A 21 24.57 -11.63 -4.62
C GLU A 21 24.35 -10.11 -4.63
N GLY A 22 23.83 -9.57 -5.73
CA GLY A 22 23.46 -8.17 -5.83
C GLY A 22 22.38 -7.73 -4.83
N LEU A 23 21.31 -8.53 -4.70
CA LEU A 23 20.24 -8.27 -3.72
C LEU A 23 20.76 -8.36 -2.27
N ALA A 24 21.62 -9.35 -1.98
CA ALA A 24 22.25 -9.45 -0.66
C ALA A 24 23.20 -8.27 -0.37
N HIS A 25 23.92 -7.80 -1.37
CA HIS A 25 24.78 -6.61 -1.26
C HIS A 25 23.96 -5.36 -0.96
N ASP A 26 22.81 -5.17 -1.64
CA ASP A 26 21.92 -4.03 -1.38
C ASP A 26 21.35 -4.07 0.04
N ALA A 27 20.99 -5.26 0.53
CA ALA A 27 20.57 -5.45 1.92
C ALA A 27 21.67 -5.03 2.90
N GLY A 28 22.91 -5.47 2.68
CA GLY A 28 24.06 -5.08 3.49
C GLY A 28 24.33 -3.57 3.47
N ARG A 29 24.17 -2.93 2.32
CA ARG A 29 24.27 -1.46 2.22
C ARG A 29 23.13 -0.74 2.95
N SER A 30 21.98 -1.36 3.05
CA SER A 30 20.82 -0.86 3.82
C SER A 30 20.89 -1.23 5.30
N GLY A 31 21.99 -1.83 5.77
CA GLY A 31 22.25 -2.12 7.17
C GLY A 31 21.58 -3.38 7.73
N PHE A 32 21.11 -4.31 6.86
CA PHE A 32 20.48 -5.56 7.29
C PHE A 32 20.91 -6.75 6.42
N GLU A 33 20.64 -7.96 6.91
CA GLU A 33 20.78 -9.19 6.15
C GLU A 33 19.40 -9.70 5.73
N LEU A 34 19.32 -10.31 4.54
CA LEU A 34 18.11 -10.95 4.09
C LEU A 34 17.74 -12.12 5.01
N GLU A 35 16.51 -12.14 5.49
CA GLU A 35 15.94 -13.26 6.24
C GLU A 35 15.71 -14.49 5.35
N PRO A 36 15.50 -15.68 5.94
CA PRO A 36 15.33 -16.91 5.14
C PRO A 36 14.23 -16.82 4.09
N SER A 37 13.06 -16.26 4.43
CA SER A 37 11.95 -16.04 3.49
C SER A 37 12.30 -15.04 2.39
N GLN A 38 12.98 -13.94 2.73
CA GLN A 38 13.47 -12.97 1.76
C GLN A 38 14.56 -13.56 0.85
N ARG A 39 15.46 -14.40 1.37
CA ARG A 39 16.45 -15.11 0.55
C ARG A 39 15.78 -16.07 -0.43
N GLN A 40 14.71 -16.74 -0.03
CA GLN A 40 13.92 -17.57 -0.93
C GLN A 40 13.28 -16.73 -2.03
N ALA A 41 12.63 -15.63 -1.69
CA ALA A 41 12.04 -14.68 -2.65
C ALA A 41 13.10 -14.13 -3.62
N ALA A 42 14.27 -13.71 -3.10
CA ALA A 42 15.39 -13.22 -3.91
C ALA A 42 15.86 -14.24 -4.94
N ARG A 43 15.94 -15.52 -4.56
CA ARG A 43 16.29 -16.61 -5.51
C ARG A 43 15.24 -16.80 -6.59
N ARG A 44 13.94 -16.70 -6.25
CA ARG A 44 12.85 -16.80 -7.22
C ARG A 44 12.86 -15.61 -8.18
N LEU A 45 13.02 -14.38 -7.67
CA LEU A 45 13.18 -13.19 -8.49
C LEU A 45 14.39 -13.29 -9.42
N ALA A 46 15.54 -13.73 -8.93
CA ALA A 46 16.74 -13.90 -9.72
C ALA A 46 16.55 -14.96 -10.84
N THR A 47 15.81 -16.04 -10.55
CA THR A 47 15.49 -17.07 -11.53
C THR A 47 14.59 -16.50 -12.64
N LEU A 48 13.54 -15.75 -12.26
CA LEU A 48 12.68 -15.05 -13.21
C LEU A 48 13.49 -14.05 -14.05
N GLY A 49 14.34 -13.24 -13.43
CA GLY A 49 15.20 -12.27 -14.11
C GLY A 49 16.13 -12.92 -15.14
N ALA A 50 16.78 -14.03 -14.79
CA ALA A 50 17.62 -14.79 -15.71
C ALA A 50 16.83 -15.38 -16.88
N GLN A 51 15.60 -15.82 -16.65
CA GLN A 51 14.72 -16.32 -17.71
C GLN A 51 14.24 -15.20 -18.64
N VAL A 52 13.85 -14.04 -18.12
CA VAL A 52 13.43 -12.87 -18.90
C VAL A 52 14.58 -12.37 -19.78
N THR A 53 15.76 -12.15 -19.21
CA THR A 53 16.94 -11.67 -19.95
C THR A 53 17.48 -12.72 -20.93
N GLY A 54 17.45 -13.99 -20.54
CA GLY A 54 17.86 -15.11 -21.40
C GLY A 54 16.93 -15.29 -22.61
N ARG A 55 15.64 -15.05 -22.45
CA ARG A 55 14.63 -15.16 -23.50
C ARG A 55 14.86 -14.17 -24.65
N ARG A 56 15.25 -12.94 -24.33
CA ARG A 56 15.64 -11.93 -25.36
C ARG A 56 16.84 -12.40 -26.21
N ARG A 57 17.73 -13.22 -25.61
CA ARG A 57 18.96 -13.69 -26.28
C ARG A 57 18.77 -14.98 -27.06
N THR A 58 17.81 -15.83 -26.67
CA THR A 58 17.69 -17.21 -27.19
C THR A 58 16.40 -17.49 -27.96
N LEU A 59 15.49 -16.50 -28.09
CA LEU A 59 14.15 -16.67 -28.67
C LEU A 59 13.36 -17.82 -28.01
N SER A 60 13.62 -18.09 -26.74
CA SER A 60 12.96 -19.16 -26.00
C SER A 60 11.44 -18.97 -25.97
N ARG A 61 10.70 -20.05 -26.27
CA ARG A 61 9.23 -20.04 -26.25
C ARG A 61 8.64 -20.31 -24.86
N LYS A 62 9.44 -20.68 -23.86
CA LYS A 62 8.95 -20.91 -22.49
C LYS A 62 8.67 -19.56 -21.80
N THR A 63 7.47 -19.39 -21.29
CA THR A 63 7.10 -18.24 -20.45
C THR A 63 7.68 -18.47 -19.06
N PRO A 64 8.42 -17.50 -18.48
CA PRO A 64 8.77 -17.57 -17.07
C PRO A 64 7.51 -17.59 -16.22
N ARG A 65 7.51 -18.34 -15.11
CA ARG A 65 6.41 -18.24 -14.14
C ARG A 65 6.42 -16.87 -13.50
N SER A 66 5.26 -16.29 -13.34
CA SER A 66 5.06 -15.06 -12.59
C SER A 66 5.35 -15.30 -11.10
N LEU A 67 5.51 -14.24 -10.33
CA LEU A 67 5.85 -14.33 -8.92
C LEU A 67 4.88 -13.47 -8.09
N TYR A 68 4.30 -14.06 -7.05
CA TYR A 68 3.43 -13.41 -6.09
C TYR A 68 4.09 -13.42 -4.71
N LEU A 69 4.55 -12.25 -4.26
CA LEU A 69 5.19 -12.06 -2.97
C LEU A 69 4.14 -11.53 -1.99
N HIS A 70 3.82 -12.28 -0.94
CA HIS A 70 2.87 -11.81 0.06
C HIS A 70 3.39 -11.94 1.49
N GLY A 71 2.69 -11.33 2.42
CA GLY A 71 3.01 -11.40 3.83
C GLY A 71 2.73 -10.08 4.55
N PRO A 72 2.89 -10.01 5.88
CA PRO A 72 2.59 -8.83 6.67
C PRO A 72 3.33 -7.58 6.19
N VAL A 73 2.79 -6.43 6.52
CA VAL A 73 3.42 -5.13 6.25
C VAL A 73 4.76 -5.03 6.99
N GLY A 74 5.72 -4.28 6.42
CA GLY A 74 7.04 -4.08 7.04
C GLY A 74 8.03 -5.22 6.82
N ARG A 75 7.69 -6.29 6.11
CA ARG A 75 8.56 -7.45 5.86
C ARG A 75 9.53 -7.28 4.69
N GLY A 76 9.62 -6.08 4.12
CA GLY A 76 10.59 -5.77 3.06
C GLY A 76 10.21 -6.25 1.66
N LYS A 77 8.93 -6.59 1.39
CA LYS A 77 8.44 -7.00 0.06
C LYS A 77 8.75 -5.95 -1.00
N THR A 78 8.30 -4.72 -0.78
CA THR A 78 8.51 -3.59 -1.69
C THR A 78 10.00 -3.29 -1.86
N TRP A 79 10.77 -3.28 -0.77
CA TRP A 79 12.22 -3.10 -0.83
C TRP A 79 12.89 -4.17 -1.72
N LEU A 80 12.52 -5.44 -1.54
CA LEU A 80 13.08 -6.54 -2.33
C LEU A 80 12.70 -6.41 -3.81
N MET A 81 11.47 -6.01 -4.10
CA MET A 81 11.01 -5.75 -5.46
C MET A 81 11.75 -4.56 -6.07
N ASP A 82 11.97 -3.47 -5.32
CA ASP A 82 12.70 -2.28 -5.74
C ASP A 82 14.14 -2.58 -6.13
N SER A 83 14.85 -3.27 -5.23
CA SER A 83 16.22 -3.68 -5.47
C SER A 83 16.33 -4.58 -6.70
N PHE A 84 15.41 -5.54 -6.85
CA PHE A 84 15.36 -6.41 -8.02
C PHE A 84 15.00 -5.62 -9.29
N TYR A 85 14.01 -4.73 -9.21
CA TYR A 85 13.62 -3.87 -10.34
C TYR A 85 14.81 -3.05 -10.83
N GLY A 86 15.57 -2.42 -9.93
CA GLY A 86 16.76 -1.65 -10.29
C GLY A 86 17.83 -2.46 -11.03
N ARG A 87 18.01 -3.74 -10.67
CA ARG A 87 19.04 -4.63 -11.23
C ARG A 87 18.66 -5.37 -12.50
N LEU A 88 17.37 -5.46 -12.79
CA LEU A 88 16.90 -6.22 -13.94
C LEU A 88 17.10 -5.46 -15.25
N ASP A 89 17.94 -5.96 -16.14
CA ASP A 89 18.13 -5.43 -17.50
C ASP A 89 17.08 -6.02 -18.46
N ALA A 90 15.88 -5.44 -18.46
CA ALA A 90 14.78 -5.82 -19.32
C ALA A 90 13.86 -4.61 -19.56
N ARG A 91 13.03 -4.67 -20.60
CA ARG A 91 11.94 -3.69 -20.75
C ARG A 91 10.90 -4.01 -19.69
N LYS A 92 10.80 -3.17 -18.72
CA LYS A 92 10.00 -3.38 -17.51
C LYS A 92 9.13 -2.18 -17.24
N ARG A 93 7.97 -2.44 -16.65
CA ARG A 93 7.06 -1.40 -16.16
C ARG A 93 6.67 -1.74 -14.75
N ARG A 94 6.62 -0.73 -13.91
CA ARG A 94 6.10 -0.82 -12.54
C ARG A 94 4.84 0.00 -12.42
N VAL A 95 3.88 -0.54 -11.72
CA VAL A 95 2.58 0.09 -11.49
C VAL A 95 2.20 -0.14 -10.04
N HIS A 96 1.80 0.93 -9.36
CA HIS A 96 1.11 0.82 -8.09
C HIS A 96 -0.37 0.57 -8.36
N PHE A 97 -0.93 -0.43 -7.69
CA PHE A 97 -2.31 -0.88 -7.94
C PHE A 97 -3.32 0.27 -7.80
N HIS A 98 -3.25 1.01 -6.69
CA HIS A 98 -4.14 2.15 -6.44
C HIS A 98 -4.03 3.27 -7.47
N ASP A 99 -2.82 3.67 -7.83
CA ASP A 99 -2.61 4.74 -8.81
C ASP A 99 -3.17 4.38 -10.18
N PHE A 100 -3.05 3.12 -10.53
CA PHE A 100 -3.57 2.63 -11.80
C PHE A 100 -5.10 2.69 -11.83
N PHE A 101 -5.76 2.15 -10.79
CA PHE A 101 -7.22 2.16 -10.71
C PHE A 101 -7.80 3.56 -10.59
N ARG A 102 -7.15 4.45 -9.83
CA ARG A 102 -7.52 5.86 -9.79
C ARG A 102 -7.57 6.48 -11.18
N LYS A 103 -6.51 6.30 -11.98
CA LYS A 103 -6.44 6.81 -13.35
C LYS A 103 -7.48 6.17 -14.26
N LEU A 104 -7.76 4.89 -14.06
CA LEU A 104 -8.79 4.16 -14.82
C LEU A 104 -10.19 4.71 -14.51
N HIS A 105 -10.52 4.93 -13.23
CA HIS A 105 -11.82 5.44 -12.80
C HIS A 105 -12.02 6.94 -13.07
N SER A 106 -10.96 7.75 -13.02
CA SER A 106 -11.04 9.20 -13.29
C SER A 106 -11.26 9.55 -14.76
N GLY A 107 -11.27 8.56 -15.65
CA GLY A 107 -11.43 8.79 -17.11
C GLY A 107 -10.27 9.56 -17.75
N THR A 108 -9.18 9.84 -16.99
CA THR A 108 -8.03 10.61 -17.50
C THR A 108 -7.29 9.92 -18.63
N HIS A 109 -7.61 8.67 -18.94
CA HIS A 109 -7.11 7.96 -20.12
C HIS A 109 -8.02 8.08 -21.35
N GLY A 110 -9.09 8.89 -21.29
CA GLY A 110 -10.03 9.03 -22.41
C GLY A 110 -10.87 7.78 -22.68
N PHE A 111 -10.98 6.87 -21.70
CA PHE A 111 -11.71 5.63 -21.81
C PHE A 111 -13.02 5.70 -21.02
N ASP A 112 -14.11 5.29 -21.64
CA ASP A 112 -15.41 5.21 -21.01
C ASP A 112 -15.42 4.01 -20.04
N ALA A 113 -15.38 4.26 -18.73
CA ALA A 113 -15.22 3.24 -17.69
C ALA A 113 -16.34 2.18 -17.67
N GLY A 114 -17.45 2.45 -18.31
CA GLY A 114 -18.61 1.53 -18.41
C GLY A 114 -18.49 0.47 -19.51
N ASN A 115 -17.50 0.52 -20.38
CA ASN A 115 -17.44 -0.35 -21.55
C ASN A 115 -16.27 -1.35 -21.43
N GLY A 116 -16.55 -2.65 -21.61
CA GLY A 116 -15.52 -3.71 -21.56
C GLY A 116 -14.29 -3.49 -22.49
N THR A 117 -14.41 -2.61 -23.46
CA THR A 117 -13.34 -2.12 -24.34
C THR A 117 -12.32 -1.25 -23.61
N ALA A 118 -12.72 -0.42 -22.65
CA ALA A 118 -11.81 0.47 -21.92
C ALA A 118 -10.84 -0.32 -21.01
N ILE A 119 -11.36 -1.31 -20.30
CA ILE A 119 -10.53 -2.21 -19.49
C ILE A 119 -9.51 -2.95 -20.36
N GLN A 120 -9.91 -3.43 -21.52
CA GLN A 120 -9.00 -4.14 -22.43
C GLN A 120 -7.92 -3.21 -22.97
N GLN A 121 -8.26 -1.99 -23.38
CA GLN A 121 -7.30 -0.99 -23.85
C GLN A 121 -6.29 -0.62 -22.77
N SER A 122 -6.74 -0.47 -21.51
CA SER A 122 -5.86 -0.19 -20.37
C SER A 122 -4.90 -1.36 -20.10
N VAL A 123 -5.39 -2.60 -20.16
CA VAL A 123 -4.53 -3.79 -20.05
C VAL A 123 -3.53 -3.86 -21.21
N ASP A 124 -3.97 -3.57 -22.43
CA ASP A 124 -3.12 -3.57 -23.61
C ASP A 124 -2.03 -2.50 -23.53
N ALA A 125 -2.36 -1.30 -23.03
CA ALA A 125 -1.41 -0.24 -22.78
C ALA A 125 -0.38 -0.61 -21.68
N LEU A 126 -0.83 -1.29 -20.61
CA LEU A 126 0.08 -1.76 -19.54
C LEU A 126 1.10 -2.77 -20.05
N LEU A 127 0.67 -3.67 -20.92
CA LEU A 127 1.48 -4.77 -21.44
C LEU A 127 2.23 -4.43 -22.74
N ALA A 128 2.11 -3.18 -23.23
CA ALA A 128 2.78 -2.75 -24.44
C ALA A 128 4.29 -2.61 -24.22
N ASP A 129 5.08 -3.18 -25.16
CA ASP A 129 6.53 -3.03 -25.24
C ASP A 129 7.35 -3.40 -24.01
N ILE A 130 6.84 -4.30 -23.15
CA ILE A 130 7.53 -4.78 -21.96
C ILE A 130 7.83 -6.27 -22.02
N ASP A 131 8.82 -6.68 -21.25
CA ASP A 131 9.22 -8.07 -21.08
C ASP A 131 8.75 -8.63 -19.72
N VAL A 132 8.43 -7.75 -18.76
CA VAL A 132 7.92 -8.06 -17.41
C VAL A 132 7.16 -6.87 -16.84
N LEU A 133 6.07 -7.16 -16.11
CA LEU A 133 5.27 -6.17 -15.40
C LEU A 133 5.43 -6.36 -13.89
N PHE A 134 5.67 -5.27 -13.17
CA PHE A 134 5.71 -5.21 -11.71
C PHE A 134 4.45 -4.53 -11.21
N PHE A 135 3.76 -5.20 -10.30
CA PHE A 135 2.53 -4.73 -9.68
C PHE A 135 2.73 -4.63 -8.18
N ASP A 136 2.81 -3.41 -7.67
CA ASP A 136 3.05 -3.16 -6.25
C ASP A 136 1.76 -2.95 -5.47
N GLU A 137 1.77 -3.36 -4.20
CA GLU A 137 0.64 -3.23 -3.26
C GLU A 137 -0.68 -3.81 -3.80
N PHE A 138 -0.58 -4.97 -4.43
CA PHE A 138 -1.72 -5.63 -5.03
C PHE A 138 -2.75 -6.04 -3.97
N HIS A 139 -3.95 -5.57 -4.13
CA HIS A 139 -5.12 -5.98 -3.35
C HIS A 139 -6.38 -5.79 -4.19
N VAL A 140 -7.40 -6.57 -3.92
CA VAL A 140 -8.69 -6.53 -4.63
C VAL A 140 -9.76 -6.30 -3.57
N HIS A 141 -10.42 -5.15 -3.63
CA HIS A 141 -11.46 -4.79 -2.68
C HIS A 141 -12.85 -4.78 -3.29
N ASP A 142 -12.95 -4.58 -4.60
CA ASP A 142 -14.23 -4.56 -5.31
C ASP A 142 -14.24 -5.46 -6.55
N VAL A 143 -15.44 -5.60 -7.11
CA VAL A 143 -15.68 -6.48 -8.28
C VAL A 143 -14.99 -5.96 -9.53
N GLY A 144 -14.90 -4.63 -9.69
CA GLY A 144 -14.27 -3.99 -10.84
C GLY A 144 -12.78 -4.30 -10.88
N ASP A 145 -12.10 -4.22 -9.73
CA ASP A 145 -10.71 -4.61 -9.54
C ASP A 145 -10.50 -6.09 -9.92
N GLY A 146 -11.43 -6.96 -9.46
CA GLY A 146 -11.41 -8.38 -9.76
C GLY A 146 -11.53 -8.67 -11.25
N MET A 147 -12.44 -8.00 -11.95
CA MET A 147 -12.62 -8.13 -13.40
C MET A 147 -11.41 -7.68 -14.18
N PHE A 148 -10.81 -6.56 -13.78
CA PHE A 148 -9.57 -6.08 -14.39
C PHE A 148 -8.44 -7.10 -14.22
N MET A 149 -8.25 -7.61 -13.00
CA MET A 149 -7.20 -8.59 -12.72
C MET A 149 -7.37 -9.87 -13.54
N ALA A 150 -8.58 -10.39 -13.66
CA ALA A 150 -8.84 -11.56 -14.49
C ALA A 150 -8.47 -11.33 -15.97
N ARG A 151 -8.71 -10.11 -16.49
CA ARG A 151 -8.29 -9.74 -17.85
C ARG A 151 -6.79 -9.56 -17.97
N LEU A 152 -6.16 -8.91 -17.00
CA LEU A 152 -4.71 -8.69 -16.96
C LEU A 152 -3.97 -10.04 -16.98
N LEU A 153 -4.35 -10.97 -16.10
CA LEU A 153 -3.76 -12.32 -16.06
C LEU A 153 -3.88 -13.04 -17.38
N ARG A 154 -5.06 -13.03 -17.99
CA ARG A 154 -5.31 -13.66 -19.28
C ARG A 154 -4.48 -13.03 -20.40
N SER A 155 -4.43 -11.70 -20.47
CA SER A 155 -3.68 -10.98 -21.50
C SER A 155 -2.17 -11.15 -21.31
N ALA A 156 -1.68 -11.14 -20.07
CA ALA A 156 -0.28 -11.39 -19.75
C ALA A 156 0.15 -12.81 -20.15
N ALA A 157 -0.69 -13.83 -19.88
CA ALA A 157 -0.47 -15.20 -20.30
C ALA A 157 -0.38 -15.33 -21.82
N GLN A 158 -1.33 -14.75 -22.56
CA GLN A 158 -1.36 -14.76 -24.02
C GLN A 158 -0.13 -14.10 -24.64
N ARG A 159 0.33 -13.00 -24.06
CA ARG A 159 1.53 -12.26 -24.50
C ARG A 159 2.81 -12.83 -23.92
N ARG A 160 2.71 -13.81 -23.02
CA ARG A 160 3.84 -14.45 -22.33
C ARG A 160 4.69 -13.45 -21.54
N ILE A 161 4.05 -12.48 -20.92
CA ILE A 161 4.67 -11.49 -20.06
C ILE A 161 4.50 -11.94 -18.62
N PRO A 162 5.59 -12.27 -17.89
CA PRO A 162 5.50 -12.61 -16.49
C PRO A 162 5.17 -11.37 -15.65
N LEU A 163 4.47 -11.59 -14.55
CA LEU A 163 4.15 -10.59 -13.55
C LEU A 163 4.99 -10.81 -12.28
N VAL A 164 5.40 -9.74 -11.65
CA VAL A 164 5.93 -9.74 -10.27
C VAL A 164 4.99 -8.89 -9.43
N VAL A 165 4.37 -9.51 -8.46
CA VAL A 165 3.31 -8.90 -7.65
C VAL A 165 3.74 -8.88 -6.19
N THR A 166 3.57 -7.75 -5.48
CA THR A 166 3.65 -7.69 -4.03
C THR A 166 2.25 -7.48 -3.45
N SER A 167 1.95 -8.15 -2.34
CA SER A 167 0.66 -8.04 -1.65
C SER A 167 0.82 -8.20 -0.13
N ASN A 168 -0.10 -7.64 0.62
CA ASN A 168 -0.22 -7.92 2.05
C ASN A 168 -1.08 -9.16 2.32
N TYR A 169 -1.77 -9.67 1.31
CA TYR A 169 -2.73 -10.77 1.39
C TYR A 169 -2.23 -11.99 0.64
N ALA A 170 -2.51 -13.18 1.17
CA ALA A 170 -2.39 -14.40 0.38
C ALA A 170 -3.44 -14.39 -0.75
N PRO A 171 -3.24 -15.14 -1.84
CA PRO A 171 -4.23 -15.19 -2.91
C PRO A 171 -5.63 -15.55 -2.45
N ASP A 172 -5.76 -16.43 -1.46
CA ASP A 172 -7.05 -16.88 -0.91
C ASP A 172 -7.78 -15.80 -0.10
N ASP A 173 -7.05 -14.78 0.38
CA ASP A 173 -7.59 -13.67 1.17
C ASP A 173 -8.00 -12.47 0.30
N LEU A 174 -7.86 -12.57 -1.02
CA LEU A 174 -8.26 -11.51 -1.94
C LEU A 174 -9.79 -11.45 -2.06
N LEU A 175 -10.33 -10.22 -2.14
CA LEU A 175 -11.76 -9.95 -2.21
C LEU A 175 -12.55 -10.68 -1.11
N PRO A 176 -12.32 -10.36 0.17
CA PRO A 176 -12.85 -11.13 1.31
C PRO A 176 -14.37 -10.98 1.51
N ASN A 177 -15.05 -10.11 0.76
CA ASN A 177 -16.50 -9.95 0.84
C ASN A 177 -17.21 -11.24 0.38
N PRO A 178 -17.96 -11.91 1.27
CA PRO A 178 -18.59 -13.21 0.97
C PRO A 178 -19.50 -13.19 -0.26
N LEU A 179 -20.15 -12.05 -0.56
CA LEU A 179 -21.03 -11.91 -1.73
C LEU A 179 -20.30 -12.01 -3.06
N TRP A 180 -19.01 -11.67 -3.07
CA TRP A 180 -18.22 -11.57 -4.30
C TRP A 180 -17.04 -12.53 -4.34
N HIS A 181 -16.63 -13.06 -3.20
CA HIS A 181 -15.49 -13.97 -3.10
C HIS A 181 -15.65 -15.21 -3.98
N GLU A 182 -16.84 -15.83 -3.96
CA GLU A 182 -17.11 -17.01 -4.79
C GLU A 182 -16.95 -16.72 -6.30
N HIS A 183 -17.33 -15.53 -6.73
CA HIS A 183 -17.15 -15.11 -8.12
C HIS A 183 -15.69 -14.85 -8.48
N PHE A 184 -14.85 -14.58 -7.50
CA PHE A 184 -13.42 -14.31 -7.69
C PHE A 184 -12.55 -15.57 -7.57
N LEU A 185 -13.03 -16.67 -7.03
CA LEU A 185 -12.31 -17.95 -6.92
C LEU A 185 -11.63 -18.40 -8.22
N PRO A 186 -12.24 -18.30 -9.40
CA PRO A 186 -11.56 -18.68 -10.64
C PRO A 186 -10.32 -17.82 -10.92
N THR A 187 -10.32 -16.56 -10.49
CA THR A 187 -9.15 -15.66 -10.63
C THR A 187 -8.08 -16.01 -9.61
N ILE A 188 -8.44 -16.34 -8.38
CA ILE A 188 -7.52 -16.85 -7.36
C ILE A 188 -6.81 -18.13 -7.86
N GLU A 189 -7.55 -19.07 -8.41
CA GLU A 189 -6.96 -20.29 -8.97
C GLU A 189 -6.03 -19.98 -10.15
N ALA A 190 -6.40 -19.06 -11.03
CA ALA A 190 -5.52 -18.61 -12.11
C ALA A 190 -4.22 -17.97 -11.57
N ILE A 191 -4.28 -17.20 -10.49
CA ILE A 191 -3.09 -16.67 -9.81
C ILE A 191 -2.20 -17.82 -9.34
N LYS A 192 -2.76 -18.81 -8.64
CA LYS A 192 -2.02 -19.96 -8.12
C LYS A 192 -1.40 -20.82 -9.22
N GLU A 193 -2.09 -20.98 -10.34
CA GLU A 193 -1.57 -21.73 -11.48
C GLU A 193 -0.43 -21.01 -12.21
N MET A 194 -0.56 -19.69 -12.38
CA MET A 194 0.37 -18.90 -13.20
C MET A 194 1.57 -18.40 -12.42
N MET A 195 1.47 -18.26 -11.09
CA MET A 195 2.47 -17.62 -10.26
C MET A 195 3.10 -18.61 -9.27
N ASP A 196 4.37 -18.40 -8.97
CA ASP A 196 5.00 -18.98 -7.78
C ASP A 196 4.62 -18.08 -6.58
N ILE A 197 3.91 -18.66 -5.62
CA ILE A 197 3.49 -17.96 -4.41
C ILE A 197 4.61 -18.05 -3.37
N VAL A 198 5.08 -16.93 -2.88
CA VAL A 198 6.14 -16.86 -1.87
C VAL A 198 5.71 -15.96 -0.74
N GLU A 199 5.58 -16.55 0.42
CA GLU A 199 5.33 -15.82 1.65
C GLU A 199 6.63 -15.20 2.18
N ILE A 200 6.58 -13.90 2.46
CA ILE A 200 7.67 -13.18 3.14
C ILE A 200 7.19 -12.86 4.55
N ASN A 201 7.64 -13.68 5.48
CA ASN A 201 7.41 -13.51 6.91
C ASN A 201 8.76 -13.54 7.64
N GLY A 202 8.77 -13.02 8.87
CA GLY A 202 9.98 -12.97 9.69
C GLY A 202 9.75 -12.07 10.89
N PRO A 203 10.63 -12.10 11.91
CA PRO A 203 10.46 -11.32 13.13
C PRO A 203 10.77 -9.83 12.94
N SER A 204 11.56 -9.45 11.90
CA SER A 204 12.07 -8.09 11.77
C SER A 204 11.11 -7.18 10.99
N ASP A 205 10.81 -6.03 11.56
CA ASP A 205 10.14 -4.94 10.82
C ASP A 205 11.22 -4.04 10.18
N PHE A 206 11.40 -4.20 8.88
CA PHE A 206 12.46 -3.53 8.12
C PHE A 206 12.27 -2.01 7.99
N ARG A 207 11.13 -1.46 8.39
CA ARG A 207 10.91 0.00 8.48
C ARG A 207 11.71 0.65 9.61
N ARG A 208 12.18 -0.14 10.57
CA ARG A 208 13.01 0.33 11.69
C ARG A 208 14.49 0.51 11.31
N PHE A 209 14.90 0.06 10.12
CA PHE A 209 16.27 0.21 9.63
C PHE A 209 16.31 1.31 8.57
N PRO A 210 16.78 2.52 8.88
CA PRO A 210 17.05 3.53 7.87
C PRO A 210 18.12 3.00 6.94
N ALA A 211 17.86 3.03 5.63
CA ALA A 211 18.84 2.65 4.63
C ALA A 211 20.10 3.52 4.79
N ALA A 212 21.24 2.89 5.10
CA ALA A 212 22.50 3.60 5.21
C ALA A 212 22.87 4.16 3.82
N GLY A 213 22.78 5.48 3.65
CA GLY A 213 23.25 6.20 2.45
C GLY A 213 22.17 6.67 1.47
N THR A 214 20.90 6.39 1.70
CA THR A 214 19.84 7.25 1.20
C THR A 214 19.50 8.24 2.31
N SER A 215 19.53 9.53 2.01
CA SER A 215 18.77 10.51 2.79
C SER A 215 17.42 9.89 3.08
N PRO A 216 16.85 9.99 4.32
CA PRO A 216 15.54 9.46 4.60
C PRO A 216 14.69 9.83 3.40
N SER A 217 14.14 8.82 2.72
CA SER A 217 13.39 9.03 1.49
C SER A 217 12.45 10.20 1.75
N ALA A 218 12.61 11.27 0.98
CA ALA A 218 11.83 12.50 1.08
C ALA A 218 10.35 12.20 0.72
N GLY A 219 9.70 11.32 1.43
CA GLY A 219 8.43 10.74 1.06
C GLY A 219 7.46 10.49 2.21
N PHE A 220 7.82 10.72 3.46
CA PHE A 220 6.87 10.50 4.56
C PHE A 220 7.16 11.43 5.76
N GLU A 221 7.87 12.53 5.53
CA GLU A 221 8.24 13.49 6.60
C GLU A 221 7.01 14.23 7.12
N ALA A 222 6.09 14.61 6.23
CA ALA A 222 4.89 15.31 6.61
C ALA A 222 3.95 14.40 7.40
N PHE A 223 3.74 13.14 6.97
CA PHE A 223 2.93 12.19 7.73
C PHE A 223 3.52 11.91 9.12
N ARG A 224 4.84 11.70 9.23
CA ARG A 224 5.53 11.48 10.51
C ARG A 224 5.50 12.68 11.45
N SER A 225 5.34 13.90 10.93
CA SER A 225 5.15 15.10 11.74
C SER A 225 3.79 15.18 12.43
N GLY A 226 2.85 14.35 12.00
CA GLY A 226 1.51 14.23 12.57
C GLY A 226 1.51 13.71 14.01
N ARG A 227 0.35 13.80 14.67
CA ARG A 227 0.18 13.46 16.08
C ARG A 227 -1.16 12.77 16.36
N ILE A 228 -1.12 11.84 17.30
CA ILE A 228 -2.31 11.30 17.98
C ILE A 228 -2.47 12.09 19.29
N VAL A 229 -3.61 12.71 19.47
CA VAL A 229 -3.92 13.59 20.61
C VAL A 229 -5.12 13.03 21.37
N SER A 230 -4.93 12.65 22.62
CA SER A 230 -5.97 12.13 23.49
C SER A 230 -5.87 12.79 24.88
N PRO A 231 -6.96 13.25 25.44
CA PRO A 231 -8.34 13.39 24.92
C PRO A 231 -8.58 14.62 24.02
N GLY A 232 -7.57 15.32 23.58
CA GLY A 232 -7.70 16.48 22.70
C GLY A 232 -8.17 17.76 23.41
N THR A 233 -7.61 18.05 24.59
CA THR A 233 -7.92 19.28 25.33
C THR A 233 -7.45 20.53 24.57
N ALA A 234 -8.08 21.68 24.83
CA ALA A 234 -7.67 22.97 24.25
C ALA A 234 -6.18 23.28 24.51
N ARG A 235 -5.65 22.86 25.66
CA ARG A 235 -4.23 23.04 26.02
C ARG A 235 -3.31 22.13 25.15
N GLN A 236 -3.69 20.87 24.92
CA GLN A 236 -2.94 19.96 24.06
C GLN A 236 -2.91 20.47 22.62
N LEU A 237 -4.08 20.86 22.10
CA LEU A 237 -4.21 21.41 20.74
C LEU A 237 -3.43 22.71 20.59
N GLY A 238 -3.54 23.63 21.55
CA GLY A 238 -2.80 24.90 21.54
C GLY A 238 -1.29 24.74 21.51
N ARG A 239 -0.72 23.70 22.15
CA ARG A 239 0.71 23.38 22.08
C ARG A 239 1.16 22.95 20.68
N LEU A 240 0.22 22.44 19.88
CA LEU A 240 0.43 22.04 18.49
C LEU A 240 0.07 23.16 17.50
N GLY A 241 -0.33 24.33 18.00
CA GLY A 241 -0.81 25.43 17.16
C GLY A 241 -2.20 25.20 16.55
N LEU A 242 -2.95 24.22 17.08
CA LEU A 242 -4.27 23.86 16.61
C LEU A 242 -5.34 24.50 17.50
N PHE A 243 -6.35 25.07 16.87
CA PHE A 243 -7.50 25.67 17.58
C PHE A 243 -8.79 25.06 17.02
N ARG A 244 -9.68 24.60 17.93
CA ARG A 244 -10.96 24.02 17.50
C ARG A 244 -11.74 25.01 16.64
N PRO A 245 -12.23 24.59 15.46
CA PRO A 245 -13.04 25.45 14.60
C PRO A 245 -14.32 25.89 15.29
N GLN A 246 -14.77 27.11 14.98
CA GLN A 246 -16.09 27.57 15.38
C GLN A 246 -17.16 27.01 14.42
N PRO A 247 -18.41 26.80 14.87
CA PRO A 247 -19.49 26.30 14.03
C PRO A 247 -19.70 27.09 12.73
N ALA A 248 -19.44 28.42 12.77
CA ALA A 248 -19.53 29.28 11.59
C ALA A 248 -18.50 29.01 10.50
N GLN A 249 -17.45 28.24 10.79
CA GLN A 249 -16.40 27.83 9.83
C GLN A 249 -16.76 26.54 9.09
N SER A 250 -17.82 25.84 9.55
CA SER A 250 -18.27 24.61 8.92
C SER A 250 -18.73 24.83 7.47
N ARG A 251 -18.35 23.94 6.60
CA ARG A 251 -18.68 23.96 5.16
C ARG A 251 -19.02 22.56 4.67
N VAL A 252 -19.69 22.52 3.52
CA VAL A 252 -19.91 21.27 2.77
C VAL A 252 -18.96 21.26 1.60
N LEU A 253 -18.13 20.23 1.52
CA LEU A 253 -17.28 19.96 0.37
C LEU A 253 -17.89 18.82 -0.44
N SER A 254 -17.75 18.88 -1.75
CA SER A 254 -18.14 17.78 -2.67
C SER A 254 -16.92 17.42 -3.50
N PRO A 255 -16.02 16.60 -2.95
CA PRO A 255 -14.76 16.25 -3.63
C PRO A 255 -15.00 15.48 -4.94
N THR A 256 -15.99 14.59 -4.94
CA THR A 256 -16.48 13.92 -6.15
C THR A 256 -18.01 14.01 -6.22
N THR A 257 -18.73 12.99 -5.78
CA THR A 257 -20.19 12.94 -5.84
C THR A 257 -20.85 13.04 -4.47
N GLN A 258 -20.12 12.75 -3.40
CA GLN A 258 -20.67 12.71 -2.05
C GLN A 258 -20.34 14.02 -1.28
N PRO A 259 -21.34 14.68 -0.70
CA PRO A 259 -21.10 15.83 0.16
C PRO A 259 -20.52 15.38 1.51
N ILE A 260 -19.51 16.09 1.99
CA ILE A 260 -18.85 15.86 3.29
C ILE A 260 -18.93 17.16 4.07
N VAL A 261 -19.49 17.11 5.28
CA VAL A 261 -19.52 18.26 6.18
C VAL A 261 -18.16 18.35 6.89
N VAL A 262 -17.46 19.45 6.70
CA VAL A 262 -16.17 19.70 7.34
C VAL A 262 -16.28 20.80 8.37
N LYS A 263 -15.53 20.69 9.46
CA LYS A 263 -15.52 21.71 10.54
C LYS A 263 -14.72 22.95 10.13
N ASN A 264 -13.68 22.76 9.32
CA ASN A 264 -12.90 23.84 8.71
C ASN A 264 -12.19 23.33 7.44
N SER A 265 -11.99 24.22 6.47
CA SER A 265 -11.24 24.00 5.25
C SER A 265 -10.47 25.27 4.86
N ASP A 266 -9.43 25.59 5.62
CA ASP A 266 -8.46 26.63 5.26
C ASP A 266 -7.55 26.16 4.12
N PRO A 267 -6.81 27.04 3.43
CA PRO A 267 -6.15 26.69 2.16
C PRO A 267 -5.36 25.38 2.14
N ASP A 268 -4.74 24.97 3.25
CA ASP A 268 -3.95 23.73 3.33
C ASP A 268 -4.43 22.77 4.43
N LEU A 269 -5.50 23.13 5.16
CA LEU A 269 -5.95 22.40 6.34
C LEU A 269 -7.40 21.93 6.19
N LEU A 270 -7.63 20.64 6.37
CA LEU A 270 -8.94 20.02 6.46
C LEU A 270 -9.18 19.55 7.89
N TRP A 271 -10.25 20.03 8.52
CA TRP A 271 -10.71 19.58 9.82
C TRP A 271 -12.09 18.92 9.69
N VAL A 272 -12.17 17.63 9.95
CA VAL A 272 -13.38 16.84 9.74
C VAL A 272 -13.61 15.86 10.89
N ALA A 273 -14.87 15.59 11.24
CA ALA A 273 -15.20 14.57 12.22
C ALA A 273 -15.08 13.17 11.60
N PHE A 274 -14.65 12.18 12.40
CA PHE A 274 -14.58 10.78 11.98
C PHE A 274 -15.92 10.28 11.40
N GLY A 275 -17.03 10.60 12.07
CA GLY A 275 -18.37 10.19 11.63
C GLY A 275 -18.76 10.75 10.27
N GLU A 276 -18.40 12.00 9.96
CA GLU A 276 -18.69 12.65 8.68
C GLU A 276 -17.82 12.08 7.56
N LEU A 277 -16.55 11.82 7.87
CA LEU A 277 -15.59 11.31 6.88
C LEU A 277 -15.77 9.82 6.61
N CYS A 278 -16.03 9.03 7.64
CA CYS A 278 -16.00 7.57 7.57
C CYS A 278 -17.38 6.91 7.76
N GLY A 279 -18.35 7.60 8.35
CA GLY A 279 -19.69 7.06 8.62
C GLY A 279 -20.62 7.02 7.41
N GLY A 280 -20.36 7.85 6.39
CA GLY A 280 -21.19 7.98 5.19
C GLY A 280 -20.82 7.05 4.04
N LEU A 281 -21.15 7.46 2.81
CA LEU A 281 -20.87 6.75 1.57
C LEU A 281 -19.58 7.25 0.88
N THR A 282 -18.66 7.80 1.64
CA THR A 282 -17.38 8.29 1.12
C THR A 282 -16.53 7.14 0.59
N SER A 283 -15.75 7.43 -0.43
CA SER A 283 -14.90 6.47 -1.14
C SER A 283 -13.44 6.93 -1.17
N THR A 284 -12.55 6.04 -1.56
CA THR A 284 -11.13 6.37 -1.75
C THR A 284 -10.93 7.51 -2.76
N SER A 285 -11.81 7.63 -3.77
CA SER A 285 -11.76 8.74 -4.74
C SER A 285 -12.00 10.09 -4.10
N ASP A 286 -12.91 10.16 -3.11
CA ASP A 286 -13.17 11.39 -2.35
C ASP A 286 -11.94 11.79 -1.52
N PHE A 287 -11.31 10.80 -0.86
CA PHE A 287 -10.11 11.04 -0.05
C PHE A 287 -8.94 11.53 -0.90
N LEU A 288 -8.74 10.95 -2.08
CA LEU A 288 -7.69 11.37 -3.01
C LEU A 288 -7.93 12.81 -3.52
N ALA A 289 -9.17 13.15 -3.90
CA ALA A 289 -9.51 14.50 -4.35
C ALA A 289 -9.29 15.55 -3.24
N LEU A 290 -9.63 15.22 -1.98
CA LEU A 290 -9.33 16.07 -0.83
C LEU A 290 -7.82 16.18 -0.57
N ALA A 291 -7.07 15.09 -0.71
CA ALA A 291 -5.64 15.04 -0.49
C ALA A 291 -4.82 15.85 -1.54
N GLU A 292 -5.37 16.06 -2.71
CA GLU A 292 -4.78 16.98 -3.70
C GLU A 292 -4.81 18.43 -3.20
N THR A 293 -5.88 18.80 -2.50
CA THR A 293 -6.11 20.18 -2.03
C THR A 293 -5.51 20.45 -0.65
N PHE A 294 -5.69 19.52 0.30
CA PHE A 294 -5.34 19.75 1.71
C PHE A 294 -4.11 18.94 2.11
N LYS A 295 -3.07 19.58 2.60
CA LYS A 295 -1.81 18.93 3.00
C LYS A 295 -1.72 18.66 4.50
N THR A 296 -2.69 19.15 5.28
CA THR A 296 -2.82 18.87 6.72
C THR A 296 -4.24 18.44 7.02
N TRP A 297 -4.41 17.26 7.60
CA TRP A 297 -5.72 16.74 7.97
C TRP A 297 -5.83 16.58 9.48
N ILE A 298 -6.93 17.04 10.01
CA ILE A 298 -7.32 16.85 11.41
C ILE A 298 -8.62 16.06 11.41
N ILE A 299 -8.55 14.83 11.89
CA ILE A 299 -9.72 13.98 12.06
C ILE A 299 -10.00 13.92 13.56
N ASP A 300 -11.11 14.50 13.98
CA ASP A 300 -11.53 14.49 15.37
C ASP A 300 -12.73 13.57 15.62
N ASP A 301 -13.10 13.47 16.89
CA ASP A 301 -14.15 12.55 17.35
C ASP A 301 -13.89 11.10 16.93
N VAL A 302 -12.59 10.71 16.87
CA VAL A 302 -12.20 9.33 16.55
C VAL A 302 -12.60 8.44 17.71
N PRO A 303 -13.47 7.43 17.49
CA PRO A 303 -13.87 6.50 18.55
C PRO A 303 -12.69 5.64 19.01
N SER A 304 -12.77 5.10 20.22
CA SER A 304 -11.77 4.13 20.68
C SER A 304 -11.92 2.82 19.88
N PRO A 305 -10.83 2.28 19.33
CA PRO A 305 -10.87 0.95 18.70
C PRO A 305 -11.37 -0.16 19.62
N ALA A 306 -11.18 0.02 20.93
CA ALA A 306 -11.61 -0.95 21.96
C ALA A 306 -13.13 -0.96 22.19
N ASP A 307 -13.87 0.06 21.77
CA ASP A 307 -15.32 0.16 22.00
C ASP A 307 -16.16 -0.79 21.11
N GLY A 308 -15.52 -1.53 20.22
CA GLY A 308 -15.94 -2.79 19.57
C GLY A 308 -17.40 -2.88 19.07
N ASP A 309 -18.01 -1.81 18.55
CA ASP A 309 -19.34 -1.89 17.91
C ASP A 309 -19.24 -2.51 16.51
N PRO A 310 -19.81 -3.70 16.27
CA PRO A 310 -19.80 -4.32 14.94
C PRO A 310 -20.44 -3.44 13.85
N ALA A 311 -21.37 -2.55 14.20
CA ALA A 311 -21.99 -1.62 13.27
C ALA A 311 -20.99 -0.56 12.75
N SER A 312 -19.89 -0.36 13.44
CA SER A 312 -18.83 0.58 13.03
C SER A 312 -17.80 -0.02 12.06
N ALA A 313 -17.84 -1.33 11.78
CA ALA A 313 -16.86 -1.98 10.91
C ALA A 313 -16.71 -1.33 9.51
N PRO A 314 -17.77 -0.91 8.80
CA PRO A 314 -17.63 -0.19 7.54
C PRO A 314 -16.96 1.18 7.67
N ALA A 315 -17.16 1.88 8.80
CA ALA A 315 -16.51 3.17 9.06
C ALA A 315 -15.00 2.97 9.30
N TRP A 316 -14.62 1.94 10.04
CA TRP A 316 -13.22 1.58 10.25
C TRP A 316 -12.52 1.16 8.98
N GLN A 317 -13.22 0.45 8.08
CA GLN A 317 -12.68 0.11 6.77
C GLN A 317 -12.38 1.37 5.95
N ARG A 318 -13.31 2.35 5.93
CA ARG A 318 -13.09 3.63 5.27
C ARG A 318 -11.95 4.42 5.92
N PHE A 319 -11.87 4.40 7.25
CA PHE A 319 -10.76 5.02 7.97
C PHE A 319 -9.40 4.41 7.58
N SER A 320 -9.34 3.08 7.41
CA SER A 320 -8.15 2.42 6.90
C SER A 320 -7.73 2.97 5.53
N ASN A 321 -8.70 3.14 4.63
CA ASN A 321 -8.44 3.71 3.31
C ASN A 321 -7.99 5.19 3.39
N VAL A 322 -8.55 5.98 4.31
CA VAL A 322 -8.10 7.36 4.57
C VAL A 322 -6.64 7.37 5.00
N VAL A 323 -6.27 6.57 6.01
CA VAL A 323 -4.88 6.50 6.52
C VAL A 323 -3.92 6.07 5.42
N ASP A 324 -4.32 5.11 4.58
CA ASP A 324 -3.53 4.68 3.43
C ASP A 324 -3.28 5.84 2.45
N VAL A 325 -4.33 6.56 2.06
CA VAL A 325 -4.20 7.71 1.14
C VAL A 325 -3.32 8.79 1.74
N LEU A 326 -3.51 9.15 3.01
CA LEU A 326 -2.74 10.21 3.65
C LEU A 326 -1.26 9.83 3.81
N TYR A 327 -0.99 8.57 4.13
CA TYR A 327 0.37 8.06 4.18
C TYR A 327 1.03 8.10 2.80
N ASP A 328 0.37 7.57 1.77
CA ASP A 328 0.93 7.47 0.42
C ASP A 328 1.13 8.84 -0.25
N GLN A 329 0.33 9.84 0.14
CA GLN A 329 0.44 11.23 -0.35
C GLN A 329 1.33 12.12 0.55
N ASP A 330 1.94 11.55 1.59
CA ASP A 330 2.77 12.26 2.58
C ASP A 330 2.07 13.47 3.19
N ILE A 331 0.85 13.26 3.73
CA ILE A 331 0.02 14.30 4.30
C ILE A 331 0.11 14.27 5.82
N THR A 332 0.27 15.42 6.43
CA THR A 332 0.31 15.55 7.90
C THR A 332 -1.05 15.20 8.50
N LEU A 333 -1.09 14.21 9.40
CA LEU A 333 -2.30 13.70 10.03
C LEU A 333 -2.31 13.95 11.54
N PHE A 334 -3.35 14.64 12.01
CA PHE A 334 -3.67 14.75 13.42
C PHE A 334 -4.95 13.96 13.71
N LEU A 335 -4.86 13.01 14.65
CA LEU A 335 -6.02 12.25 15.13
C LEU A 335 -6.37 12.70 16.54
N ILE A 336 -7.62 13.09 16.74
CA ILE A 336 -8.11 13.56 18.05
C ILE A 336 -9.22 12.61 18.50
N GLY A 337 -9.01 11.93 19.63
CA GLY A 337 -9.99 11.01 20.21
C GLY A 337 -10.28 11.31 21.66
N ALA A 338 -11.51 11.07 22.13
CA ALA A 338 -11.93 11.29 23.50
C ALA A 338 -11.30 10.30 24.49
N GLY A 339 -10.91 9.10 24.02
CA GLY A 339 -10.28 8.02 24.77
C GLY A 339 -8.92 7.61 24.22
N PRO A 340 -8.26 6.65 24.86
CA PRO A 340 -7.02 6.09 24.34
C PRO A 340 -7.22 5.53 22.94
N LEU A 341 -6.47 6.06 21.98
CA LEU A 341 -6.42 5.53 20.61
C LEU A 341 -5.31 4.46 20.57
N ASP A 342 -5.56 3.35 21.25
CA ASP A 342 -4.64 2.22 21.27
C ASP A 342 -4.98 1.27 20.13
N TRP A 343 -4.01 1.05 19.25
CA TRP A 343 -4.14 0.22 18.06
C TRP A 343 -3.57 -1.19 18.28
N ASP A 344 -3.32 -1.57 19.57
CA ASP A 344 -2.82 -2.88 19.93
C ASP A 344 -3.94 -3.90 19.77
N LEU A 345 -3.91 -4.66 18.68
CA LEU A 345 -4.98 -5.54 18.19
C LEU A 345 -5.01 -6.91 18.87
N GLU A 346 -4.15 -7.16 19.87
CA GLU A 346 -4.08 -8.44 20.59
C GLU A 346 -5.16 -8.57 21.70
N ALA A 347 -6.03 -7.59 21.85
CA ALA A 347 -7.10 -7.68 22.83
C ALA A 347 -8.14 -8.74 22.43
N PRO A 348 -8.42 -9.76 23.27
CA PRO A 348 -9.42 -10.79 22.98
C PRO A 348 -10.79 -10.15 22.83
N GLY A 349 -11.42 -10.28 21.65
CA GLY A 349 -12.78 -9.81 21.39
C GLY A 349 -12.89 -8.56 20.50
N SER A 350 -11.80 -7.99 20.00
CA SER A 350 -11.87 -6.89 19.05
C SER A 350 -12.42 -7.37 17.70
N VAL A 351 -13.61 -6.88 17.33
CA VAL A 351 -14.25 -7.12 16.02
C VAL A 351 -13.74 -6.09 15.00
N LEU A 352 -12.44 -5.84 15.01
CA LEU A 352 -11.85 -4.86 14.11
C LEU A 352 -11.53 -5.50 12.75
N PRO A 353 -11.71 -4.79 11.62
CA PRO A 353 -11.35 -5.33 10.31
C PRO A 353 -9.88 -5.75 10.25
N VAL A 354 -9.59 -6.79 9.50
CA VAL A 354 -8.23 -7.35 9.27
C VAL A 354 -7.22 -6.27 8.82
N ASP A 355 -7.71 -5.22 8.17
CA ASP A 355 -6.90 -4.09 7.70
C ASP A 355 -6.37 -3.16 8.80
N LEU A 356 -6.89 -3.22 10.02
CA LEU A 356 -6.42 -2.35 11.10
C LEU A 356 -4.99 -2.67 11.54
N ALA A 357 -4.52 -3.90 11.44
CA ALA A 357 -3.12 -4.24 11.68
C ALA A 357 -2.17 -3.49 10.73
N ARG A 358 -2.61 -3.28 9.49
CA ARG A 358 -1.85 -2.52 8.48
C ARG A 358 -1.76 -1.04 8.86
N ILE A 359 -2.89 -0.41 9.19
CA ILE A 359 -2.89 1.01 9.56
C ILE A 359 -2.28 1.26 10.94
N ALA A 360 -2.38 0.33 11.89
CA ALA A 360 -1.72 0.44 13.19
C ALA A 360 -0.22 0.70 13.02
N SER A 361 0.40 0.03 12.07
CA SER A 361 1.80 0.24 11.75
C SER A 361 2.09 1.63 11.14
N ARG A 362 1.21 2.17 10.30
CA ARG A 362 1.34 3.54 9.77
C ARG A 362 1.08 4.57 10.88
N LEU A 363 0.04 4.35 11.69
CA LEU A 363 -0.29 5.21 12.81
C LEU A 363 0.77 5.21 13.93
N SER A 364 1.55 4.13 14.08
CA SER A 364 2.69 4.09 15.02
C SER A 364 3.82 5.05 14.64
N LEU A 365 3.83 5.58 13.43
CA LEU A 365 4.77 6.62 13.00
C LEU A 365 4.40 8.01 13.51
N LEU A 366 3.15 8.22 13.90
CA LEU A 366 2.66 9.48 14.46
C LEU A 366 3.15 9.63 15.90
N GLY A 367 3.55 10.83 16.27
CA GLY A 367 3.85 11.13 17.67
C GLY A 367 2.58 11.08 18.52
N ARG A 368 2.71 10.77 19.83
CA ARG A 368 1.57 10.77 20.77
C ARG A 368 1.65 11.96 21.72
N SER A 369 0.49 12.49 22.08
CA SER A 369 0.32 13.55 23.06
C SER A 369 -0.81 13.15 24.01
N ASP A 370 -0.47 12.35 25.03
CA ASP A 370 -1.40 11.85 26.04
C ASP A 370 -1.46 12.81 27.24
N ALA A 371 -2.58 12.78 28.00
CA ALA A 371 -2.82 13.68 29.13
C ALA A 371 -1.80 13.55 30.27
N ASP A 372 -1.21 12.35 30.44
CA ASP A 372 -0.30 12.06 31.55
C ASP A 372 1.05 12.77 31.47
N GLU A 373 1.52 13.16 30.29
CA GLU A 373 2.73 14.00 30.19
C GLU A 373 2.56 15.39 30.81
N ALA A 374 1.31 15.84 31.01
CA ALA A 374 1.00 17.12 31.62
C ALA A 374 1.08 17.09 33.16
N LEU A 375 0.65 15.97 33.77
CA LEU A 375 0.66 15.81 35.24
C LEU A 375 2.06 15.50 35.77
N ALA A 376 2.87 14.74 35.04
CA ALA A 376 4.23 14.41 35.44
C ALA A 376 5.18 15.64 35.45
N ARG A 377 4.92 16.65 34.64
CA ARG A 377 5.73 17.90 34.61
C ARG A 377 5.28 18.94 35.61
N GLU A 378 4.03 18.94 36.04
CA GLU A 378 3.52 19.82 37.13
C GLU A 378 3.96 19.31 38.50
N GLY A 379 4.11 17.99 38.71
CA GLY A 379 4.64 17.39 39.92
C GLY A 379 6.16 17.59 40.10
N ALA A 380 6.91 17.75 39.01
CA ALA A 380 8.36 17.98 39.04
C ALA A 380 8.77 19.46 39.19
N ALA A 381 7.86 20.39 38.97
CA ALA A 381 8.09 21.83 39.12
C ALA A 381 7.66 22.39 40.48
N GLY A 382 7.09 21.54 41.35
CA GLY A 382 6.61 21.88 42.68
C GLY A 382 7.40 21.22 43.84
N SER A 383 8.60 20.71 43.58
CA SER A 383 9.47 20.14 44.63
C SER A 383 10.75 20.93 44.79
#